data_e35243fa3e8dba1c808c5f2976a3cc36
#
_entry.id   e35243fa3e8dba1c808c5f2976a3cc36
#
_cell.length_a   1.000
_cell.length_b   1.000
_cell.length_c   1.000
_cell.angle_alpha   90.00
_cell.angle_beta   90.00
_cell.angle_gamma   90.00
#
_symmetry.space_group_name_H-M   'P 1'
#
loop_
_entity.id
_entity.type
_entity.pdbx_description
1 polymer ?
#
loop_
_entity_poly.entity_id
_entity_poly.type
_entity_poly.pdbx_seq_one_letter_code
_entity_poly.pdbx_strand_id
1 'polypeptide(L)'
;SKWFEYNELHKKHVLKIDVSFPIGQSEITHIPLEKREELYSAGLAIDQFLKHAEEEYGESVKYLLIIEGQASNDGYTGNFDLSYQRALSLYRYFQINRHLDLKRQNCEVLVCGSGTEGALRAYPDNASNTKNQRFLIHILPKPGIIN
;
A
#
# COMPACT_ATOMS: atom_id res chain seq x y z
N SER A 1 2.00 14.63 5.97
CA SER A 1 0.67 14.32 5.46
C SER A 1 -0.21 13.66 6.52
N LYS A 2 -1.48 13.92 6.46
CA LYS A 2 -2.46 13.30 7.36
C LYS A 2 -2.49 11.78 7.22
N TRP A 3 -2.33 11.27 6.00
CA TRP A 3 -2.50 9.85 5.69
C TRP A 3 -1.20 9.07 5.69
N PHE A 4 -0.06 9.73 5.55
CA PHE A 4 1.23 9.09 5.40
C PHE A 4 2.21 9.62 6.41
N GLU A 5 3.04 8.73 6.91
CA GLU A 5 4.12 9.01 7.84
C GLU A 5 5.44 8.71 7.15
N TYR A 6 6.41 9.65 7.25
CA TYR A 6 7.72 9.43 6.68
C TYR A 6 8.51 8.44 7.54
N ASN A 7 9.00 7.39 6.92
CA ASN A 7 9.83 6.40 7.59
C ASN A 7 11.31 6.74 7.32
N GLU A 8 11.99 7.28 8.33
CA GLU A 8 13.37 7.74 8.20
C GLU A 8 14.34 6.60 7.89
N LEU A 9 14.12 5.43 8.52
CA LEU A 9 14.97 4.28 8.32
C LEU A 9 14.92 3.76 6.88
N HIS A 10 13.74 3.71 6.29
CA HIS A 10 13.54 3.20 4.94
C HIS A 10 13.41 4.30 3.88
N LYS A 11 13.45 5.57 4.29
CA LYS A 11 13.40 6.75 3.42
C LYS A 11 12.22 6.77 2.47
N LYS A 12 11.03 6.55 3.03
CA LYS A 12 9.78 6.50 2.28
C LYS A 12 8.60 6.92 3.16
N HIS A 13 7.50 7.30 2.51
CA HIS A 13 6.24 7.55 3.20
C HIS A 13 5.42 6.26 3.25
N VAL A 14 4.81 5.98 4.39
CA VAL A 14 4.02 4.76 4.61
C VAL A 14 2.63 5.15 5.10
N LEU A 15 1.61 4.42 4.63
CA LEU A 15 0.22 4.63 5.00
C LEU A 15 0.00 4.49 6.51
N LYS A 16 -0.70 5.46 7.09
CA LYS A 16 -1.02 5.50 8.53
C LYS A 16 -2.34 4.83 8.90
N ILE A 17 -3.19 4.51 7.94
CA ILE A 17 -4.51 3.96 8.21
C ILE A 17 -4.37 2.54 8.74
N ASP A 18 -4.98 2.29 9.89
CA ASP A 18 -5.01 0.96 10.47
C ASP A 18 -6.08 0.14 9.74
N VAL A 19 -5.63 -0.79 8.91
CA VAL A 19 -6.47 -1.63 8.07
C VAL A 19 -6.13 -3.08 8.33
N SER A 20 -7.13 -3.89 8.62
CA SER A 20 -6.92 -5.31 8.87
C SER A 20 -7.97 -6.14 8.15
N PHE A 21 -7.53 -7.27 7.57
CA PHE A 21 -8.42 -8.28 7.00
C PHE A 21 -8.72 -9.37 8.03
N PRO A 22 -9.90 -9.98 7.97
CA PRO A 22 -10.12 -11.23 8.70
C PRO A 22 -9.16 -12.31 8.22
N ILE A 23 -8.89 -13.29 9.06
CA ILE A 23 -7.99 -14.41 8.75
C ILE A 23 -8.42 -15.09 7.45
N GLY A 24 -7.47 -15.29 6.54
CA GLY A 24 -7.70 -15.97 5.26
C GLY A 24 -8.46 -15.17 4.22
N GLN A 25 -8.87 -13.94 4.52
CA GLN A 25 -9.65 -13.11 3.59
C GLN A 25 -8.79 -12.06 2.91
N SER A 26 -9.13 -11.76 1.65
CA SER A 26 -8.41 -10.77 0.84
C SER A 26 -9.33 -9.82 0.08
N GLU A 27 -10.65 -10.00 0.16
CA GLU A 27 -11.62 -9.17 -0.54
C GLU A 27 -11.76 -7.82 0.14
N ILE A 28 -11.78 -6.74 -0.64
CA ILE A 28 -11.92 -5.38 -0.09
C ILE A 28 -13.22 -5.20 0.71
N THR A 29 -14.26 -5.96 0.34
CA THR A 29 -15.55 -5.91 1.03
C THR A 29 -15.51 -6.43 2.46
N HIS A 30 -14.45 -7.16 2.84
CA HIS A 30 -14.24 -7.61 4.23
C HIS A 30 -13.65 -6.50 5.11
N ILE A 31 -13.26 -5.37 4.51
CA ILE A 31 -12.83 -4.18 5.25
C ILE A 31 -14.04 -3.32 5.50
N PRO A 32 -14.27 -2.84 6.73
CA PRO A 32 -15.43 -2.00 7.03
C PRO A 32 -15.53 -0.79 6.11
N LEU A 33 -16.75 -0.40 5.77
CA LEU A 33 -17.01 0.72 4.85
C LEU A 33 -16.28 1.99 5.28
N GLU A 34 -16.27 2.29 6.57
CA GLU A 34 -15.58 3.45 7.11
C GLU A 34 -14.09 3.43 6.77
N LYS A 35 -13.44 2.28 6.89
CA LYS A 35 -12.03 2.13 6.55
C LYS A 35 -11.79 2.20 5.05
N ARG A 36 -12.72 1.67 4.25
CA ARG A 36 -12.64 1.81 2.79
C ARG A 36 -12.73 3.26 2.35
N GLU A 37 -13.56 4.06 3.01
CA GLU A 37 -13.65 5.51 2.72
C GLU A 37 -12.37 6.24 3.11
N GLU A 38 -11.74 5.85 4.23
CA GLU A 38 -10.43 6.39 4.60
C GLU A 38 -9.36 6.04 3.57
N LEU A 39 -9.39 4.80 3.07
CA LEU A 39 -8.47 4.36 2.01
C LEU A 39 -8.66 5.18 0.73
N TYR A 40 -9.89 5.44 0.36
CA TYR A 40 -10.17 6.29 -0.80
C TYR A 40 -9.64 7.71 -0.59
N SER A 41 -9.84 8.28 0.58
CA SER A 41 -9.31 9.61 0.91
C SER A 41 -7.78 9.62 0.84
N ALA A 42 -7.13 8.56 1.29
CA ALA A 42 -5.68 8.42 1.16
C ALA A 42 -5.26 8.35 -0.32
N GLY A 43 -6.03 7.63 -1.13
CA GLY A 43 -5.79 7.56 -2.58
C GLY A 43 -5.90 8.92 -3.26
N LEU A 44 -6.90 9.71 -2.87
CA LEU A 44 -7.04 11.09 -3.36
C LEU A 44 -5.85 11.95 -2.96
N ALA A 45 -5.36 11.79 -1.73
CA ALA A 45 -4.19 12.53 -1.27
C ALA A 45 -2.94 12.16 -2.07
N ILE A 46 -2.78 10.89 -2.42
CA ILE A 46 -1.69 10.44 -3.30
C ILE A 46 -1.81 11.10 -4.67
N ASP A 47 -3.01 11.09 -5.25
CA ASP A 47 -3.26 11.69 -6.55
C ASP A 47 -2.91 13.18 -6.55
N GLN A 48 -3.33 13.90 -5.52
CA GLN A 48 -3.01 15.32 -5.35
C GLN A 48 -1.50 15.56 -5.24
N PHE A 49 -0.82 14.74 -4.45
CA PHE A 49 0.63 14.83 -4.28
C PHE A 49 1.35 14.62 -5.62
N LEU A 50 0.97 13.59 -6.36
CA LEU A 50 1.59 13.28 -7.65
C LEU A 50 1.32 14.36 -8.69
N LYS A 51 0.10 14.88 -8.71
CA LYS A 51 -0.28 15.97 -9.62
C LYS A 51 0.51 17.24 -9.34
N HIS A 52 0.64 17.59 -8.06
CA HIS A 52 1.41 18.76 -7.66
C HIS A 52 2.89 18.61 -8.01
N ALA A 53 3.46 17.42 -7.76
CA ALA A 53 4.85 17.12 -8.10
C ALA A 53 5.08 17.20 -9.62
N GLU A 54 4.12 16.74 -10.41
CA GLU A 54 4.19 16.80 -11.87
C GLU A 54 4.17 18.26 -12.35
N GLU A 55 3.34 19.11 -11.77
CA GLU A 55 3.27 20.53 -12.10
C GLU A 55 4.56 21.26 -11.74
N GLU A 56 5.17 20.91 -10.61
CA GLU A 56 6.35 21.61 -10.10
C GLU A 56 7.67 21.10 -10.71
N TYR A 57 7.79 19.80 -10.92
CA TYR A 57 9.04 19.16 -11.33
C TYR A 57 8.98 18.51 -12.72
N GLY A 58 7.79 18.40 -13.30
CA GLY A 58 7.61 17.70 -14.58
C GLY A 58 8.07 16.26 -14.48
N GLU A 59 8.87 15.81 -15.45
CA GLU A 59 9.37 14.45 -15.51
C GLU A 59 10.72 14.27 -14.81
N SER A 60 11.27 15.32 -14.22
CA SER A 60 12.58 15.22 -13.57
C SER A 60 12.55 14.44 -12.27
N VAL A 61 11.39 14.34 -11.63
CA VAL A 61 11.22 13.54 -10.43
C VAL A 61 10.14 12.50 -10.68
N LYS A 62 10.48 11.23 -10.49
CA LYS A 62 9.54 10.11 -10.64
C LYS A 62 9.42 9.37 -9.32
N TYR A 63 8.24 8.82 -9.10
CA TYR A 63 7.89 8.13 -7.86
C TYR A 63 7.56 6.67 -8.11
N LEU A 64 7.78 5.88 -7.09
CA LEU A 64 7.37 4.48 -7.02
C LEU A 64 6.31 4.37 -5.93
N LEU A 65 5.13 3.90 -6.31
CA LEU A 65 4.05 3.60 -5.38
C LEU A 65 3.96 2.09 -5.27
N ILE A 66 4.19 1.56 -4.08
CA ILE A 66 4.17 0.12 -3.83
C ILE A 66 2.98 -0.20 -2.94
N ILE A 67 2.10 -1.06 -3.41
CA ILE A 67 1.03 -1.63 -2.60
C ILE A 67 1.50 -3.02 -2.19
N GLU A 68 1.82 -3.16 -0.90
CA GLU A 68 2.37 -4.40 -0.35
C GLU A 68 1.33 -5.07 0.55
N GLY A 69 0.96 -6.31 0.21
CA GLY A 69 0.12 -7.11 1.08
C GLY A 69 0.96 -7.88 2.09
N GLN A 70 0.38 -8.11 3.27
CA GLN A 70 0.98 -8.87 4.34
C GLN A 70 0.01 -9.92 4.87
N ALA A 71 0.55 -10.92 5.55
CA ALA A 71 -0.22 -11.97 6.21
C ALA A 71 0.40 -12.27 7.59
N SER A 72 -0.41 -12.81 8.51
CA SER A 72 0.05 -13.22 9.82
C SER A 72 1.03 -14.39 9.72
N ASN A 73 2.00 -14.41 10.63
CA ASN A 73 2.98 -15.50 10.70
C ASN A 73 2.36 -16.70 11.43
N ASP A 74 1.52 -17.44 10.71
CA ASP A 74 0.71 -18.54 11.24
C ASP A 74 1.06 -19.92 10.65
N GLY A 75 2.14 -19.99 9.86
CA GLY A 75 2.57 -21.25 9.26
C GLY A 75 1.79 -21.68 8.02
N TYR A 76 0.78 -20.92 7.60
CA TYR A 76 0.03 -21.25 6.40
C TYR A 76 0.93 -21.12 5.15
N THR A 77 0.97 -22.16 4.32
CA THR A 77 1.85 -22.20 3.15
C THR A 77 1.43 -21.24 2.04
N GLY A 78 0.18 -20.78 2.04
CA GLY A 78 -0.36 -19.85 1.04
C GLY A 78 -0.23 -18.38 1.40
N ASN A 79 0.56 -18.00 2.41
CA ASN A 79 0.63 -16.63 2.89
C ASN A 79 1.18 -15.63 1.85
N PHE A 80 2.12 -16.04 1.00
CA PHE A 80 2.59 -15.15 -0.06
C PHE A 80 1.47 -14.85 -1.07
N ASP A 81 0.75 -15.87 -1.48
CA ASP A 81 -0.38 -15.69 -2.40
C ASP A 81 -1.49 -14.85 -1.76
N LEU A 82 -1.86 -15.15 -0.52
CA LEU A 82 -2.87 -14.41 0.23
C LEU A 82 -2.49 -12.92 0.34
N SER A 83 -1.25 -12.63 0.68
CA SER A 83 -0.78 -11.26 0.81
C SER A 83 -0.80 -10.51 -0.51
N TYR A 84 -0.43 -11.16 -1.60
CA TYR A 84 -0.54 -10.57 -2.92
C TYR A 84 -2.00 -10.27 -3.27
N GLN A 85 -2.93 -11.17 -2.99
CA GLN A 85 -4.36 -10.96 -3.25
C GLN A 85 -4.91 -9.76 -2.46
N ARG A 86 -4.41 -9.54 -1.25
CA ARG A 86 -4.78 -8.36 -0.46
C ARG A 86 -4.34 -7.06 -1.13
N ALA A 87 -3.11 -7.01 -1.59
CA ALA A 87 -2.60 -5.83 -2.30
C ALA A 87 -3.35 -5.59 -3.62
N LEU A 88 -3.60 -6.65 -4.37
CA LEU A 88 -4.34 -6.57 -5.63
C LEU A 88 -5.77 -6.08 -5.41
N SER A 89 -6.39 -6.50 -4.31
CA SER A 89 -7.74 -6.06 -3.93
C SER A 89 -7.80 -4.54 -3.75
N LEU A 90 -6.81 -3.96 -3.09
CA LEU A 90 -6.74 -2.51 -2.93
C LEU A 90 -6.52 -1.79 -4.25
N TYR A 91 -5.59 -2.27 -5.07
CA TYR A 91 -5.31 -1.69 -6.38
C TYR A 91 -6.59 -1.64 -7.23
N ARG A 92 -7.32 -2.76 -7.26
CA ARG A 92 -8.58 -2.86 -8.01
C ARG A 92 -9.67 -1.97 -7.42
N TYR A 93 -9.72 -1.84 -6.10
CA TYR A 93 -10.65 -0.95 -5.45
C TYR A 93 -10.46 0.49 -5.92
N PHE A 94 -9.23 0.97 -5.93
CA PHE A 94 -8.94 2.31 -6.45
C PHE A 94 -9.34 2.44 -7.92
N GLN A 95 -8.87 1.54 -8.76
CA GLN A 95 -9.01 1.66 -10.20
C GLN A 95 -10.43 1.40 -10.68
N ILE A 96 -11.04 0.32 -10.23
CA ILE A 96 -12.35 -0.14 -10.74
C ILE A 96 -13.50 0.48 -9.96
N ASN A 97 -13.48 0.41 -8.64
CA ASN A 97 -14.59 0.85 -7.82
C ASN A 97 -14.64 2.36 -7.66
N ARG A 98 -13.50 3.03 -7.58
CA ARG A 98 -13.44 4.46 -7.32
C ARG A 98 -12.94 5.27 -8.52
N HIS A 99 -12.61 4.63 -9.63
CA HIS A 99 -12.13 5.26 -10.86
C HIS A 99 -10.93 6.18 -10.62
N LEU A 100 -10.04 5.74 -9.73
CA LEU A 100 -8.85 6.48 -9.35
C LEU A 100 -7.63 5.77 -9.91
N ASP A 101 -7.06 6.31 -10.98
CA ASP A 101 -5.85 5.76 -11.59
C ASP A 101 -4.63 6.50 -11.04
N LEU A 102 -3.83 5.81 -10.26
CA LEU A 102 -2.63 6.36 -9.66
C LEU A 102 -1.39 6.23 -10.55
N LYS A 103 -1.50 5.45 -11.61
CA LYS A 103 -0.44 5.32 -12.60
C LYS A 103 -0.42 6.56 -13.49
N ARG A 104 0.73 7.22 -13.59
CA ARG A 104 0.90 8.39 -14.45
C ARG A 104 2.36 8.52 -14.87
N GLN A 105 2.70 9.52 -15.69
CA GLN A 105 4.07 9.68 -16.21
C GLN A 105 5.12 9.79 -15.12
N ASN A 106 4.79 10.41 -14.00
CA ASN A 106 5.73 10.56 -12.89
C ASN A 106 5.54 9.53 -11.78
N CYS A 107 4.73 8.48 -12.01
CA CYS A 107 4.50 7.46 -10.99
C CYS A 107 4.35 6.08 -11.60
N GLU A 108 5.15 5.14 -11.11
CA GLU A 108 5.01 3.72 -11.40
C GLU A 108 4.34 3.05 -10.20
N VAL A 109 3.36 2.19 -10.46
CA VAL A 109 2.64 1.46 -9.42
C VAL A 109 3.05 -0.01 -9.45
N LEU A 110 3.48 -0.54 -8.32
CA LEU A 110 3.80 -1.96 -8.13
C LEU A 110 2.87 -2.57 -7.08
N VAL A 111 2.40 -3.76 -7.37
CA VAL A 111 1.56 -4.55 -6.46
C VAL A 111 2.36 -5.79 -6.09
N CYS A 112 2.54 -6.04 -4.79
CA CYS A 112 3.33 -7.17 -4.33
C CYS A 112 2.76 -7.79 -3.06
N GLY A 113 3.15 -9.03 -2.79
CA GLY A 113 2.85 -9.72 -1.55
C GLY A 113 4.15 -10.13 -0.89
N SER A 114 4.35 -9.71 0.35
CA SER A 114 5.54 -10.08 1.14
C SER A 114 5.30 -11.26 2.10
N GLY A 115 4.07 -11.79 2.11
CA GLY A 115 3.74 -12.93 2.96
C GLY A 115 3.95 -12.62 4.43
N THR A 116 4.79 -13.40 5.08
CA THR A 116 5.19 -13.21 6.48
C THR A 116 6.56 -12.54 6.61
N GLU A 117 7.16 -12.17 5.48
CA GLU A 117 8.47 -11.52 5.43
C GLU A 117 8.30 -10.00 5.44
N GLY A 118 8.97 -9.27 4.60
CA GLY A 118 8.82 -7.83 4.52
C GLY A 118 9.57 -7.08 5.63
N ALA A 119 9.90 -5.81 5.34
CA ALA A 119 10.72 -5.00 6.24
C ALA A 119 9.94 -4.40 7.41
N LEU A 120 8.64 -4.17 7.21
CA LEU A 120 7.79 -3.55 8.23
C LEU A 120 6.76 -4.57 8.71
N ARG A 121 6.99 -5.09 9.91
CA ARG A 121 6.09 -6.06 10.53
C ARG A 121 5.59 -5.52 11.86
N ALA A 122 4.34 -5.87 12.22
CA ALA A 122 3.82 -5.61 13.56
C ALA A 122 4.31 -6.71 14.51
N TYR A 123 4.71 -6.34 15.71
CA TYR A 123 5.21 -7.28 16.71
C TYR A 123 4.29 -7.37 17.91
N PRO A 124 4.18 -8.50 18.56
CA PRO A 124 4.89 -9.77 18.26
C PRO A 124 4.44 -10.35 16.92
N ASP A 125 5.39 -10.86 16.13
CA ASP A 125 5.12 -11.40 14.79
C ASP A 125 4.78 -12.89 14.88
N ASN A 126 3.53 -13.16 15.25
CA ASN A 126 3.02 -14.52 15.42
C ASN A 126 1.55 -14.61 15.02
N ALA A 127 1.00 -15.82 15.05
CA ALA A 127 -0.34 -16.11 14.60
C ALA A 127 -1.44 -15.36 15.37
N SER A 128 -1.19 -15.02 16.63
CA SER A 128 -2.20 -14.32 17.44
C SER A 128 -2.25 -12.82 17.17
N ASN A 129 -1.26 -12.28 16.48
CA ASN A 129 -1.24 -10.85 16.13
C ASN A 129 -1.87 -10.62 14.75
N THR A 130 -3.12 -10.16 14.74
CA THR A 130 -3.87 -9.92 13.51
C THR A 130 -3.46 -8.66 12.76
N LYS A 131 -2.59 -7.83 13.34
CA LYS A 131 -2.17 -6.57 12.70
C LYS A 131 -1.38 -6.77 11.43
N ASN A 132 -0.79 -7.94 11.21
CA ASN A 132 -0.10 -8.25 9.96
C ASN A 132 -1.03 -8.76 8.86
N GLN A 133 -2.33 -8.83 9.11
CA GLN A 133 -3.35 -9.18 8.12
C GLN A 133 -3.79 -7.93 7.37
N ARG A 134 -2.87 -7.34 6.61
CA ARG A 134 -3.07 -6.00 6.08
C ARG A 134 -2.38 -5.79 4.74
N PHE A 135 -2.51 -4.59 4.20
CA PHE A 135 -1.63 -4.06 3.16
C PHE A 135 -0.98 -2.77 3.67
N LEU A 136 0.15 -2.44 3.08
CA LEU A 136 0.85 -1.18 3.27
C LEU A 136 0.98 -0.47 1.93
N ILE A 137 0.94 0.85 1.95
CA ILE A 137 1.21 1.66 0.76
C ILE A 137 2.47 2.46 1.03
N HIS A 138 3.45 2.33 0.14
CA HIS A 138 4.72 3.04 0.23
C HIS A 138 4.85 4.00 -0.94
N ILE A 139 5.30 5.22 -0.66
CA ILE A 139 5.60 6.21 -1.70
C ILE A 139 7.05 6.64 -1.51
N LEU A 140 7.84 6.50 -2.55
CA LEU A 140 9.26 6.87 -2.52
C LEU A 140 9.70 7.35 -3.90
N PRO A 141 10.76 8.18 -3.97
CA PRO A 141 11.36 8.52 -5.25
C PRO A 141 11.83 7.25 -5.94
N LYS A 142 11.63 7.16 -7.26
CA LYS A 142 12.04 5.99 -8.01
C LYS A 142 13.57 5.93 -8.05
N PRO A 143 14.18 4.84 -7.53
CA PRO A 143 15.63 4.73 -7.48
C PRO A 143 16.23 4.47 -8.85
N GLY A 144 17.52 4.82 -9.01
CA GLY A 144 18.29 4.48 -10.21
C GLY A 144 18.02 5.34 -11.44
N ILE A 145 17.27 6.43 -11.30
CA ILE A 145 17.09 7.37 -12.42
C ILE A 145 18.27 8.32 -12.39
N ILE A 146 19.18 8.12 -13.32
CA ILE A 146 20.34 8.98 -13.52
C ILE A 146 20.27 9.48 -14.96
N ASN A 147 20.15 10.77 -15.10
CA ASN A 147 20.15 11.42 -16.42
C ASN A 147 21.40 12.22 -16.63
#